data_88d8dd6359be433d822aed56fc16e9ab
#
_entry.id   88d8dd6359be433d822aed56fc16e9ab
#
_cell.length_a   1.000
_cell.length_b   1.000
_cell.length_c   1.000
_cell.angle_alpha   90.00
_cell.angle_beta   90.00
_cell.angle_gamma   90.00
#
_symmetry.space_group_name_H-M   'P 1'
#
loop_
_entity.id
_entity.type
_entity.pdbx_description
1 polymer ?
#
loop_
_entity_poly.entity_id
_entity_poly.type
_entity_poly.pdbx_seq_one_letter_code
_entity_poly.pdbx_strand_id
1 'polypeptide(L)'
;MNIRKAAAGDLSRIAEIFVFNNRMNFYPIFKDEGFSFGELQVVSLADAYFKNIISNIYVFDDGVVKGFIQINETEIVKLYVDTFFQSEGIGGRLMEYAVKEFHADHLWALEKNTRAITFYQRHRFQLTDEKKFEEGTTEYLVKLALCPAERVEG
;
A
#
# COMPACT_ATOMS: atom_id res chain seq x y z
N MET A 1 -8.33 -6.02 18.15
CA MET A 1 -7.46 -5.61 17.06
C MET A 1 -8.31 -5.26 15.85
N ASN A 2 -8.08 -4.11 15.26
CA ASN A 2 -8.98 -3.58 14.22
C ASN A 2 -8.65 -4.05 12.79
N ILE A 3 -7.74 -4.99 12.65
CA ILE A 3 -7.35 -5.49 11.34
C ILE A 3 -8.01 -6.84 11.11
N ARG A 4 -8.66 -6.98 9.96
CA ARG A 4 -9.34 -8.21 9.57
C ARG A 4 -9.21 -8.44 8.07
N LYS A 5 -9.49 -9.66 7.64
CA LYS A 5 -9.51 -10.00 6.23
C LYS A 5 -10.62 -9.21 5.53
N ALA A 6 -10.33 -8.73 4.32
CA ALA A 6 -11.32 -8.03 3.51
C ALA A 6 -12.44 -8.97 3.08
N ALA A 7 -13.66 -8.45 3.03
CA ALA A 7 -14.84 -9.16 2.56
C ALA A 7 -15.43 -8.45 1.34
N ALA A 8 -16.31 -9.13 0.63
CA ALA A 8 -16.92 -8.59 -0.59
C ALA A 8 -17.57 -7.20 -0.36
N GLY A 9 -18.15 -6.98 0.81
CA GLY A 9 -18.77 -5.69 1.15
C GLY A 9 -17.76 -4.54 1.30
N ASP A 10 -16.47 -4.82 1.37
CA ASP A 10 -15.41 -3.81 1.50
C ASP A 10 -14.88 -3.33 0.16
N LEU A 11 -15.24 -3.98 -0.95
CA LEU A 11 -14.61 -3.72 -2.26
C LEU A 11 -14.73 -2.27 -2.71
N SER A 12 -15.91 -1.66 -2.59
CA SER A 12 -16.10 -0.28 -3.02
C SER A 12 -15.29 0.67 -2.16
N ARG A 13 -15.19 0.43 -0.86
CA ARG A 13 -14.41 1.26 0.04
C ARG A 13 -12.91 1.13 -0.20
N ILE A 14 -12.43 -0.08 -0.43
CA ILE A 14 -11.03 -0.34 -0.80
C ILE A 14 -10.69 0.41 -2.09
N ALA A 15 -11.54 0.29 -3.11
CA ALA A 15 -11.32 0.97 -4.39
C ALA A 15 -11.33 2.49 -4.23
N GLU A 16 -12.21 3.04 -3.38
CA GLU A 16 -12.26 4.46 -3.09
C GLU A 16 -10.94 4.96 -2.47
N ILE A 17 -10.47 4.27 -1.45
CA ILE A 17 -9.20 4.60 -0.79
C ILE A 17 -8.04 4.56 -1.80
N PHE A 18 -8.01 3.53 -2.62
CA PHE A 18 -6.97 3.36 -3.65
C PHE A 18 -7.01 4.51 -4.68
N VAL A 19 -8.18 4.80 -5.23
CA VAL A 19 -8.35 5.82 -6.27
C VAL A 19 -7.91 7.19 -5.76
N PHE A 20 -8.38 7.60 -4.59
CA PHE A 20 -8.04 8.92 -4.05
C PHE A 20 -6.55 9.03 -3.75
N ASN A 21 -5.95 8.01 -3.16
CA ASN A 21 -4.52 8.01 -2.89
C ASN A 21 -3.69 8.07 -4.17
N ASN A 22 -4.10 7.32 -5.19
CA ASN A 22 -3.41 7.35 -6.49
C ASN A 22 -3.47 8.73 -7.12
N ARG A 23 -4.63 9.36 -7.13
CA ARG A 23 -4.77 10.71 -7.68
C ARG A 23 -3.88 11.70 -6.95
N MET A 24 -3.84 11.64 -5.63
CA MET A 24 -3.06 12.58 -4.83
C MET A 24 -1.56 12.36 -4.94
N ASN A 25 -1.13 11.11 -4.97
CA ASN A 25 0.29 10.78 -4.88
C ASN A 25 0.95 10.57 -6.24
N PHE A 26 0.22 10.05 -7.22
CA PHE A 26 0.80 9.63 -8.50
C PHE A 26 0.46 10.56 -9.65
N TYR A 27 -0.70 11.20 -9.66
CA TYR A 27 -1.01 12.18 -10.70
C TYR A 27 0.05 13.28 -10.78
N PRO A 28 0.53 13.86 -9.66
CA PRO A 28 1.60 14.86 -9.73
C PRO A 28 2.91 14.34 -10.36
N ILE A 29 3.15 13.03 -10.31
CA ILE A 29 4.36 12.41 -10.87
C ILE A 29 4.18 12.13 -12.36
N PHE A 30 3.12 11.42 -12.73
CA PHE A 30 2.90 10.94 -14.10
C PHE A 30 2.17 11.94 -14.97
N LYS A 31 1.33 12.80 -14.38
CA LYS A 31 0.52 13.83 -15.07
C LYS A 31 -0.32 13.26 -16.21
N ASP A 32 -0.81 12.04 -16.04
CA ASP A 32 -1.66 11.37 -17.01
C ASP A 32 -3.13 11.48 -16.57
N GLU A 33 -3.83 12.48 -17.10
CA GLU A 33 -5.23 12.73 -16.76
C GLU A 33 -6.14 11.60 -17.19
N GLY A 34 -5.89 11.03 -18.37
CA GLY A 34 -6.69 9.91 -18.88
C GLY A 34 -6.65 8.72 -17.96
N PHE A 35 -5.47 8.41 -17.44
CA PHE A 35 -5.31 7.32 -16.47
C PHE A 35 -5.92 7.69 -15.12
N SER A 36 -5.49 8.81 -14.53
CA SER A 36 -5.87 9.19 -13.16
C SER A 36 -7.35 9.49 -12.99
N PHE A 37 -7.99 10.07 -14.00
CA PHE A 37 -9.39 10.50 -13.90
C PHE A 37 -10.32 9.77 -14.86
N GLY A 38 -9.78 9.05 -15.84
CA GLY A 38 -10.55 8.26 -16.79
C GLY A 38 -10.57 6.78 -16.45
N GLU A 39 -9.41 6.15 -16.36
CA GLU A 39 -9.29 4.71 -16.11
C GLU A 39 -9.44 4.35 -14.63
N LEU A 40 -8.92 5.18 -13.72
CA LEU A 40 -9.07 4.95 -12.28
C LEU A 40 -10.48 5.34 -11.82
N GLN A 41 -11.38 4.37 -11.84
CA GLN A 41 -12.77 4.55 -11.40
C GLN A 41 -13.11 3.54 -10.31
N VAL A 42 -13.79 4.01 -9.27
CA VAL A 42 -14.09 3.20 -8.08
C VAL A 42 -14.88 1.94 -8.43
N VAL A 43 -15.96 2.09 -9.17
CA VAL A 43 -16.85 0.95 -9.50
C VAL A 43 -16.12 -0.08 -10.34
N SER A 44 -15.42 0.35 -11.38
CA SER A 44 -14.69 -0.56 -12.27
C SER A 44 -13.62 -1.33 -11.53
N LEU A 45 -12.85 -0.66 -10.66
CA LEU A 45 -11.78 -1.31 -9.89
C LEU A 45 -12.35 -2.28 -8.86
N ALA A 46 -13.44 -1.91 -8.19
CA ALA A 46 -14.08 -2.78 -7.21
C ALA A 46 -14.57 -4.08 -7.86
N ASP A 47 -15.25 -3.96 -9.00
CA ASP A 47 -15.90 -5.10 -9.65
C ASP A 47 -14.92 -6.01 -10.41
N ALA A 48 -13.82 -5.46 -10.92
CA ALA A 48 -12.90 -6.22 -11.75
C ALA A 48 -11.57 -6.51 -11.02
N TYR A 49 -10.85 -5.46 -10.64
CA TYR A 49 -9.48 -5.60 -10.13
C TYR A 49 -9.45 -6.12 -8.69
N PHE A 50 -10.10 -5.41 -7.77
CA PHE A 50 -10.03 -5.76 -6.35
C PHE A 50 -10.78 -7.05 -6.01
N LYS A 51 -11.84 -7.36 -6.73
CA LYS A 51 -12.56 -8.61 -6.57
C LYS A 51 -11.64 -9.82 -6.79
N ASN A 52 -10.71 -9.72 -7.74
CA ASN A 52 -9.80 -10.83 -8.07
C ASN A 52 -8.67 -11.00 -7.05
N ILE A 53 -8.35 -9.97 -6.26
CA ILE A 53 -7.23 -10.02 -5.32
C ILE A 53 -7.67 -9.90 -3.86
N ILE A 54 -8.96 -9.93 -3.60
CA ILE A 54 -9.52 -9.70 -2.26
C ILE A 54 -8.98 -10.67 -1.21
N SER A 55 -8.64 -11.89 -1.61
CA SER A 55 -8.11 -12.90 -0.68
C SER A 55 -6.76 -12.50 -0.06
N ASN A 56 -6.06 -11.55 -0.68
CA ASN A 56 -4.76 -11.07 -0.22
C ASN A 56 -4.85 -9.72 0.48
N ILE A 57 -6.06 -9.23 0.74
CA ILE A 57 -6.26 -7.90 1.31
C ILE A 57 -6.78 -7.99 2.74
N TYR A 58 -6.22 -7.15 3.59
CA TYR A 58 -6.62 -6.98 4.99
C TYR A 58 -6.95 -5.51 5.20
N VAL A 59 -8.00 -5.24 5.94
CA VAL A 59 -8.49 -3.88 6.16
C VAL A 59 -8.35 -3.49 7.62
N PHE A 60 -8.13 -2.20 7.86
CA PHE A 60 -8.23 -1.61 9.18
C PHE A 60 -9.66 -1.08 9.34
N ASP A 61 -10.41 -1.66 10.25
CA ASP A 61 -11.83 -1.35 10.48
C ASP A 61 -12.06 -1.12 11.97
N ASP A 62 -12.36 0.11 12.35
CA ASP A 62 -12.74 0.47 13.72
C ASP A 62 -14.19 0.99 13.78
N GLY A 63 -15.04 0.46 12.89
CA GLY A 63 -16.39 0.92 12.65
C GLY A 63 -16.55 1.44 11.23
N VAL A 64 -15.45 1.95 10.66
CA VAL A 64 -15.33 2.37 9.27
C VAL A 64 -13.99 1.86 8.77
N VAL A 65 -13.95 1.33 7.56
CA VAL A 65 -12.67 0.93 6.94
C VAL A 65 -11.89 2.19 6.60
N LYS A 66 -10.69 2.32 7.17
CA LYS A 66 -9.84 3.51 7.04
C LYS A 66 -8.56 3.27 6.28
N GLY A 67 -8.23 2.01 6.03
CA GLY A 67 -7.03 1.67 5.30
C GLY A 67 -7.02 0.20 4.93
N PHE A 68 -6.12 -0.19 4.04
CA PHE A 68 -5.95 -1.59 3.67
C PHE A 68 -4.51 -1.89 3.27
N ILE A 69 -4.17 -3.17 3.34
CA ILE A 69 -2.88 -3.68 2.91
C ILE A 69 -3.09 -4.94 2.05
N GLN A 70 -2.38 -5.00 0.95
CA GLN A 70 -2.32 -6.20 0.11
C GLN A 70 -0.97 -6.87 0.30
N ILE A 71 -1.00 -8.13 0.66
CA ILE A 71 0.20 -8.92 0.93
C ILE A 71 0.21 -10.11 -0.01
N ASN A 72 1.32 -10.31 -0.71
CA ASN A 72 1.54 -11.47 -1.57
C ASN A 72 2.81 -12.16 -1.09
N GLU A 73 2.66 -13.33 -0.46
CA GLU A 73 3.75 -14.05 0.18
C GLU A 73 4.45 -13.16 1.21
N THR A 74 5.69 -12.74 0.96
CA THR A 74 6.43 -11.84 1.86
C THR A 74 6.53 -10.41 1.34
N GLU A 75 5.82 -10.10 0.27
CA GLU A 75 5.82 -8.76 -0.31
C GLU A 75 4.59 -7.97 0.13
N ILE A 76 4.82 -6.73 0.56
CA ILE A 76 3.73 -5.76 0.73
C ILE A 76 3.52 -5.12 -0.64
N VAL A 77 2.40 -5.47 -1.28
CA VAL A 77 2.10 -5.02 -2.65
C VAL A 77 1.45 -3.65 -2.65
N LYS A 78 0.54 -3.42 -1.72
CA LYS A 78 -0.17 -2.14 -1.56
C LYS A 78 -0.38 -1.84 -0.09
N LEU A 79 -0.26 -0.59 0.27
CA LEU A 79 -0.61 -0.08 1.58
C LEU A 79 -1.18 1.32 1.41
N TYR A 80 -2.45 1.49 1.73
CA TYR A 80 -3.12 2.77 1.59
C TYR A 80 -3.97 3.07 2.80
N VAL A 81 -3.90 4.32 3.27
CA VAL A 81 -4.76 4.84 4.34
C VAL A 81 -5.56 5.99 3.74
N ASP A 82 -6.86 6.05 4.04
CA ASP A 82 -7.70 7.15 3.63
C ASP A 82 -7.09 8.48 4.05
N THR A 83 -7.10 9.46 3.17
CA THR A 83 -6.45 10.75 3.39
C THR A 83 -6.94 11.48 4.62
N PHE A 84 -8.20 11.28 5.00
CA PHE A 84 -8.78 11.89 6.20
C PHE A 84 -8.29 11.26 7.50
N PHE A 85 -7.72 10.07 7.44
CA PHE A 85 -7.29 9.32 8.63
C PHE A 85 -5.80 9.06 8.67
N GLN A 86 -5.02 9.75 7.83
CA GLN A 86 -3.57 9.67 7.86
C GLN A 86 -3.02 10.32 9.13
N SER A 87 -1.82 9.93 9.54
CA SER A 87 -1.15 10.42 10.75
C SER A 87 -1.81 9.96 12.07
N GLU A 88 -2.64 8.93 12.02
CA GLU A 88 -3.24 8.30 13.21
C GLU A 88 -2.61 6.95 13.55
N GLY A 89 -1.52 6.61 12.89
CA GLY A 89 -0.82 5.36 13.15
C GLY A 89 -1.38 4.13 12.44
N ILE A 90 -2.40 4.29 11.60
CA ILE A 90 -3.06 3.16 10.92
C ILE A 90 -2.10 2.44 9.98
N GLY A 91 -1.35 3.20 9.17
CA GLY A 91 -0.37 2.61 8.26
C GLY A 91 0.68 1.79 8.98
N GLY A 92 1.19 2.29 10.10
CA GLY A 92 2.16 1.58 10.93
C GLY A 92 1.61 0.28 11.50
N ARG A 93 0.34 0.28 11.92
CA ARG A 93 -0.32 -0.91 12.45
C ARG A 93 -0.53 -1.96 11.37
N LEU A 94 -0.87 -1.54 10.15
CA LEU A 94 -0.98 -2.45 9.02
C LEU A 94 0.39 -3.04 8.64
N MET A 95 1.45 -2.23 8.69
CA MET A 95 2.81 -2.70 8.46
C MET A 95 3.23 -3.75 9.50
N GLU A 96 3.00 -3.47 10.78
CA GLU A 96 3.31 -4.41 11.86
C GLU A 96 2.55 -5.72 11.69
N TYR A 97 1.28 -5.64 11.31
CA TYR A 97 0.47 -6.82 11.04
C TYR A 97 1.08 -7.70 9.94
N ALA A 98 1.49 -7.07 8.84
CA ALA A 98 2.09 -7.78 7.71
C ALA A 98 3.41 -8.46 8.11
N VAL A 99 4.26 -7.75 8.84
CA VAL A 99 5.55 -8.30 9.28
C VAL A 99 5.34 -9.44 10.27
N LYS A 100 4.44 -9.26 11.22
CA LYS A 100 4.22 -10.24 12.29
C LYS A 100 3.49 -11.49 11.80
N GLU A 101 2.41 -11.31 11.04
CA GLU A 101 1.55 -12.43 10.66
C GLU A 101 1.98 -13.12 9.36
N PHE A 102 2.64 -12.40 8.45
CA PHE A 102 3.00 -12.91 7.12
C PHE A 102 4.49 -12.90 6.85
N HIS A 103 5.31 -12.46 7.80
CA HIS A 103 6.76 -12.35 7.61
C HIS A 103 7.12 -11.46 6.43
N ALA A 104 6.33 -10.42 6.18
CA ALA A 104 6.58 -9.48 5.11
C ALA A 104 7.96 -8.84 5.31
N ASP A 105 8.76 -8.80 4.24
CA ASP A 105 10.15 -8.39 4.33
C ASP A 105 10.59 -7.44 3.23
N HIS A 106 9.74 -7.12 2.26
CA HIS A 106 10.10 -6.18 1.20
C HIS A 106 8.89 -5.56 0.56
N LEU A 107 9.14 -4.44 -0.12
CA LEU A 107 8.14 -3.75 -0.93
C LEU A 107 8.83 -2.92 -2.01
N TRP A 108 8.06 -2.48 -2.98
CA TRP A 108 8.52 -1.57 -4.02
C TRP A 108 7.74 -0.26 -3.93
N ALA A 109 8.44 0.85 -4.09
CA ALA A 109 7.82 2.18 -4.06
C ALA A 109 8.37 3.02 -5.21
N LEU A 110 7.58 3.97 -5.71
CA LEU A 110 8.08 4.94 -6.68
C LEU A 110 9.20 5.76 -6.06
N GLU A 111 10.31 5.88 -6.76
CA GLU A 111 11.48 6.63 -6.27
C GLU A 111 11.13 8.08 -5.92
N LYS A 112 10.23 8.69 -6.69
CA LYS A 112 9.79 10.07 -6.49
C LYS A 112 8.79 10.23 -5.35
N ASN A 113 8.24 9.14 -4.84
CA ASN A 113 7.31 9.20 -3.71
C ASN A 113 8.10 9.22 -2.40
N THR A 114 8.77 10.33 -2.14
CA THR A 114 9.65 10.49 -0.98
C THR A 114 8.91 10.39 0.33
N ARG A 115 7.65 10.81 0.37
CA ARG A 115 6.80 10.71 1.57
C ARG A 115 6.58 9.25 1.97
N ALA A 116 6.25 8.41 1.01
CA ALA A 116 6.06 6.99 1.25
C ALA A 116 7.38 6.32 1.68
N ILE A 117 8.47 6.62 1.00
CA ILE A 117 9.80 6.08 1.34
C ILE A 117 10.16 6.45 2.77
N THR A 118 9.98 7.71 3.16
CA THR A 118 10.25 8.17 4.53
C THR A 118 9.39 7.40 5.55
N PHE A 119 8.12 7.18 5.24
CA PHE A 119 7.23 6.38 6.08
C PHE A 119 7.76 4.96 6.27
N TYR A 120 8.14 4.29 5.17
CA TYR A 120 8.66 2.93 5.25
C TYR A 120 9.97 2.85 6.02
N GLN A 121 10.83 3.86 5.87
CA GLN A 121 12.09 3.94 6.62
C GLN A 121 11.84 4.06 8.13
N ARG A 122 10.82 4.78 8.53
CA ARG A 122 10.44 4.87 9.95
C ARG A 122 9.94 3.53 10.51
N HIS A 123 9.48 2.64 9.64
CA HIS A 123 9.01 1.31 10.01
C HIS A 123 10.04 0.23 9.71
N ARG A 124 11.33 0.59 9.68
CA ARG A 124 12.45 -0.33 9.60
C ARG A 124 12.67 -0.95 8.22
N PHE A 125 12.08 -0.41 7.18
CA PHE A 125 12.39 -0.79 5.81
C PHE A 125 13.43 0.16 5.25
N GLN A 126 14.49 -0.38 4.65
CA GLN A 126 15.58 0.42 4.09
C GLN A 126 15.70 0.23 2.60
N LEU A 127 16.12 1.30 1.92
CA LEU A 127 16.41 1.25 0.49
C LEU A 127 17.50 0.23 0.22
N THR A 128 17.29 -0.56 -0.83
CA THR A 128 18.30 -1.48 -1.37
C THR A 128 18.86 -0.91 -2.67
N ASP A 129 19.79 -1.62 -3.30
CA ASP A 129 20.35 -1.22 -4.59
C ASP A 129 19.44 -1.61 -5.76
N GLU A 130 18.33 -2.29 -5.50
CA GLU A 130 17.48 -2.80 -6.56
C GLU A 130 16.51 -1.74 -7.04
N LYS A 131 16.49 -1.52 -8.35
CA LYS A 131 15.58 -0.62 -9.05
C LYS A 131 15.00 -1.33 -10.26
N LYS A 132 13.82 -0.91 -10.66
CA LYS A 132 13.21 -1.31 -11.93
C LYS A 132 12.29 -0.20 -12.40
N PHE A 133 11.96 -0.17 -13.69
CA PHE A 133 10.94 0.76 -14.16
C PHE A 133 9.55 0.31 -13.73
N GLU A 134 8.70 1.27 -13.37
CA GLU A 134 7.26 1.01 -13.31
C GLU A 134 6.80 0.66 -14.73
N GLU A 135 6.07 -0.45 -14.85
CA GLU A 135 5.67 -0.98 -16.14
C GLU A 135 4.94 0.08 -16.99
N GLY A 136 5.38 0.23 -18.22
CA GLY A 136 4.80 1.19 -19.15
C GLY A 136 5.18 2.65 -18.91
N THR A 137 6.16 2.91 -18.04
CA THR A 137 6.59 4.27 -17.72
C THR A 137 8.10 4.43 -17.75
N THR A 138 8.56 5.68 -17.59
CA THR A 138 9.98 6.00 -17.40
C THR A 138 10.32 6.27 -15.94
N GLU A 139 9.39 6.01 -15.02
CA GLU A 139 9.60 6.22 -13.59
C GLU A 139 10.17 4.97 -12.93
N TYR A 140 11.09 5.15 -12.00
CA TYR A 140 11.70 4.04 -11.28
C TYR A 140 10.91 3.63 -10.05
N LEU A 141 10.84 2.31 -9.85
CA LEU A 141 10.51 1.72 -8.56
C LEU A 141 11.82 1.36 -7.84
N VAL A 142 11.85 1.61 -6.55
CA VAL A 142 12.96 1.22 -5.68
C VAL A 142 12.47 0.17 -4.69
N LYS A 143 13.31 -0.81 -4.40
CA LYS A 143 12.99 -1.86 -3.44
C LYS A 143 13.46 -1.45 -2.05
N LEU A 144 12.58 -1.58 -1.08
CA LEU A 144 12.91 -1.46 0.34
C LEU A 144 12.79 -2.82 0.98
N ALA A 145 13.74 -3.15 1.84
CA ALA A 145 13.74 -4.41 2.57
C ALA A 145 13.75 -4.16 4.07
N LEU A 146 13.06 -5.03 4.81
CA LEU A 146 13.01 -4.97 6.25
C LEU A 146 14.42 -5.18 6.81
N CYS A 147 14.86 -4.26 7.65
CA CYS A 147 16.11 -4.46 8.38
C CYS A 147 15.98 -5.69 9.26
N PRO A 148 17.01 -6.56 9.30
CA PRO A 148 17.02 -7.62 10.29
C PRO A 148 16.76 -7.00 11.66
N ALA A 149 15.87 -7.61 12.42
CA ALA A 149 15.71 -7.22 13.81
C ALA A 149 17.09 -7.24 14.42
N GLU A 150 17.52 -6.11 15.02
CA GLU A 150 18.66 -6.19 15.90
C GLU A 150 18.33 -7.28 16.88
N ARG A 151 19.04 -8.39 16.77
CA ARG A 151 18.97 -9.38 17.80
C ARG A 151 19.52 -8.70 19.04
N VAL A 152 18.61 -8.29 19.88
CA VAL A 152 18.99 -8.02 21.25
C VAL A 152 19.43 -9.37 21.77
N GLU A 153 20.69 -9.62 21.61
CA GLU A 153 21.34 -10.68 22.32
C GLU A 153 21.43 -10.19 23.75
N GLY A 154 20.33 -10.42 24.41
CA GLY A 154 20.37 -10.33 25.84
C GLY A 154 20.64 -11.66 26.38
#